data_c2dcadd1f85405ea171767f823a7093f
#
_entry.id   c2dcadd1f85405ea171767f823a7093f
#
_cell.length_a   1.000
_cell.length_b   1.000
_cell.length_c   1.000
_cell.angle_alpha   90.00
_cell.angle_beta   90.00
_cell.angle_gamma   90.00
#
_symmetry.space_group_name_H-M   'P 1'
#
loop_
_entity.id
_entity.type
_entity.pdbx_description
1 polymer ?
#
loop_
_entity_poly.entity_id
_entity_poly.type
_entity_poly.pdbx_seq_one_letter_code
_entity_poly.pdbx_strand_id
1 'polypeptide(L)'
;MKKISRKLFLKKAAAGLAALAVSPALLSCDESDAGSRKIRKLAPLAGRYDVVIAGGGPAGFIAAIAAARQGAKTAIVERYGFFGGMATIGYVAPISVFALKNELVIGGIPWEFVKRLESMGGAFIEWPKANIDFDVELYKLCC
;
A
#
# COMPACT_ATOMS: atom_id res chain seq x y z
N MET A 1 -16.74 -31.77 23.61
CA MET A 1 -16.51 -30.31 23.49
C MET A 1 -17.84 -29.61 23.82
N LYS A 2 -17.91 -28.84 24.94
CA LYS A 2 -19.13 -28.10 25.33
C LYS A 2 -19.28 -26.88 24.44
N LYS A 3 -20.40 -26.78 23.71
CA LYS A 3 -20.74 -25.60 22.89
C LYS A 3 -21.01 -24.40 23.80
N ILE A 4 -20.19 -23.36 23.68
CA ILE A 4 -20.40 -22.10 24.40
C ILE A 4 -21.51 -21.34 23.68
N SER A 5 -22.57 -20.94 24.39
CA SER A 5 -23.67 -20.18 23.79
C SER A 5 -23.22 -18.75 23.44
N ARG A 6 -23.79 -18.15 22.36
CA ARG A 6 -23.49 -16.77 21.95
C ARG A 6 -23.67 -15.75 23.07
N LYS A 7 -24.67 -15.93 23.95
CA LYS A 7 -24.90 -15.07 25.11
C LYS A 7 -23.77 -15.15 26.16
N LEU A 8 -23.22 -16.34 26.38
CA LEU A 8 -22.13 -16.54 27.31
C LEU A 8 -20.81 -15.99 26.77
N PHE A 9 -20.58 -16.11 25.44
CA PHE A 9 -19.44 -15.51 24.77
C PHE A 9 -19.47 -13.99 24.85
N LEU A 10 -20.62 -13.36 24.54
CA LEU A 10 -20.79 -11.90 24.62
C LEU A 10 -20.63 -11.36 26.04
N LYS A 11 -21.16 -12.07 27.07
CA LYS A 11 -20.96 -11.68 28.48
C LYS A 11 -19.48 -11.75 28.89
N LYS A 12 -18.74 -12.76 28.45
CA LYS A 12 -17.31 -12.88 28.75
C LYS A 12 -16.47 -11.87 27.97
N ALA A 13 -16.85 -11.54 26.73
CA ALA A 13 -16.22 -10.50 25.94
C ALA A 13 -16.45 -9.10 26.54
N ALA A 14 -17.67 -8.81 27.02
CA ALA A 14 -17.98 -7.55 27.69
C ALA A 14 -17.23 -7.40 29.04
N ALA A 15 -17.08 -8.48 29.80
CA ALA A 15 -16.30 -8.48 31.03
C ALA A 15 -14.78 -8.31 30.78
N GLY A 16 -14.28 -8.82 29.64
CA GLY A 16 -12.91 -8.61 29.22
C GLY A 16 -12.63 -7.17 28.76
N LEU A 17 -13.59 -6.53 28.11
CA LEU A 17 -13.49 -5.12 27.71
C LEU A 17 -13.56 -4.15 28.91
N ALA A 18 -14.29 -4.50 29.96
CA ALA A 18 -14.32 -3.69 31.18
C ALA A 18 -12.99 -3.73 31.96
N ALA A 19 -12.22 -4.81 31.81
CA ALA A 19 -10.88 -4.90 32.41
C ALA A 19 -9.80 -4.17 31.61
N LEU A 20 -10.10 -3.76 30.37
CA LEU A 20 -9.27 -2.93 29.51
C LEU A 20 -9.62 -1.43 29.57
N ALA A 21 -10.45 -1.03 30.54
CA ALA A 21 -10.50 0.36 30.99
C ALA A 21 -9.22 0.71 31.77
N VAL A 22 -8.09 0.35 31.16
CA VAL A 22 -6.78 0.79 31.56
C VAL A 22 -6.73 2.28 31.32
N SER A 23 -6.44 2.96 32.40
CA SER A 23 -6.13 4.37 32.56
C SER A 23 -5.78 5.09 31.27
N PRO A 24 -6.38 6.24 30.96
CA PRO A 24 -5.99 7.08 29.83
C PRO A 24 -4.49 7.45 29.82
N ALA A 25 -3.79 7.22 30.91
CA ALA A 25 -2.35 7.42 31.02
C ALA A 25 -1.49 6.45 30.19
N LEU A 26 -2.05 5.33 29.66
CA LEU A 26 -1.29 4.42 28.79
C LEU A 26 -1.56 4.67 27.29
N LEU A 27 -2.47 5.59 26.97
CA LEU A 27 -2.73 6.06 25.59
C LEU A 27 -2.21 7.47 25.35
N SER A 28 -1.61 8.09 26.34
CA SER A 28 -0.70 9.18 26.07
C SER A 28 0.58 8.54 25.50
N CYS A 29 0.67 8.43 24.18
CA CYS A 29 1.94 8.65 23.54
C CYS A 29 2.40 10.00 24.11
N ASP A 30 3.30 9.93 25.06
CA ASP A 30 4.00 11.09 25.54
C ASP A 30 4.69 11.69 24.33
N GLU A 31 4.11 12.74 23.80
CA GLU A 31 4.65 13.53 22.72
C GLU A 31 5.83 14.36 23.23
N SER A 32 6.20 14.13 24.52
CA SER A 32 7.36 14.68 25.15
C SER A 32 8.54 13.75 24.84
N ASP A 33 9.33 14.17 23.86
CA ASP A 33 10.75 13.85 23.79
C ASP A 33 11.21 12.48 23.25
N ALA A 34 10.46 11.82 22.42
CA ALA A 34 11.10 11.06 21.36
C ALA A 34 11.81 12.10 20.49
N GLY A 35 13.05 12.38 20.89
CA GLY A 35 13.88 13.46 20.44
C GLY A 35 13.41 13.99 19.07
N SER A 36 12.70 15.07 19.07
CA SER A 36 12.55 15.91 17.91
C SER A 36 14.01 16.16 17.50
N ARG A 37 14.56 15.23 16.71
CA ARG A 37 15.69 15.54 15.87
C ARG A 37 15.19 16.76 15.15
N LYS A 38 15.53 17.92 15.69
CA LYS A 38 15.48 19.15 14.94
C LYS A 38 16.22 18.75 13.67
N ILE A 39 15.48 18.33 12.65
CA ILE A 39 15.97 18.32 11.29
C ILE A 39 16.15 19.80 11.00
N ARG A 40 17.11 20.30 11.76
CA ARG A 40 17.59 21.65 11.67
C ARG A 40 18.34 21.70 10.40
N LYS A 41 17.70 22.34 9.53
CA LYS A 41 18.30 23.05 8.43
C LYS A 41 18.30 22.33 7.12
N LEU A 42 17.40 22.82 6.32
CA LEU A 42 17.84 23.48 5.12
C LEU A 42 18.05 22.55 3.95
N ALA A 43 17.19 21.53 3.84
CA ALA A 43 16.83 21.16 2.49
C ALA A 43 16.03 22.35 1.93
N PRO A 44 16.46 22.98 0.84
CA PRO A 44 15.63 23.98 0.19
C PRO A 44 14.29 23.37 -0.12
N LEU A 45 13.21 24.16 0.07
CA LEU A 45 11.86 23.71 -0.24
C LEU A 45 11.80 23.34 -1.73
N ALA A 46 11.71 22.05 -2.03
CA ALA A 46 11.69 21.54 -3.41
C ALA A 46 10.43 21.95 -4.18
N GLY A 47 9.36 22.27 -3.46
CA GLY A 47 8.10 22.72 -4.04
C GLY A 47 6.94 22.69 -3.05
N ARG A 48 5.77 23.09 -3.53
CA ARG A 48 4.49 22.94 -2.81
C ARG A 48 3.64 21.97 -3.60
N TYR A 49 3.09 20.97 -2.91
CA TYR A 49 2.27 19.90 -3.46
C TYR A 49 1.03 19.72 -2.61
N ASP A 50 -0.08 19.32 -3.23
CA ASP A 50 -1.32 18.98 -2.53
C ASP A 50 -1.22 17.60 -1.89
N VAL A 51 -0.50 16.68 -2.57
CA VAL A 51 -0.27 15.32 -2.09
C VAL A 51 1.20 14.95 -2.25
N VAL A 52 1.80 14.44 -1.19
CA VAL A 52 3.16 13.88 -1.21
C VAL A 52 3.10 12.43 -0.77
N ILE A 53 3.58 11.52 -1.62
CA ILE A 53 3.62 10.08 -1.35
C ILE A 53 5.06 9.70 -0.98
N ALA A 54 5.22 9.08 0.18
CA ALA A 54 6.50 8.54 0.64
C ALA A 54 6.63 7.08 0.21
N GLY A 55 7.50 6.84 -0.77
CA GLY A 55 7.77 5.55 -1.37
C GLY A 55 7.03 5.32 -2.69
N GLY A 56 7.78 4.95 -3.72
CA GLY A 56 7.28 4.63 -5.07
C GLY A 56 7.06 3.13 -5.30
N GLY A 57 6.75 2.36 -4.26
CA GLY A 57 6.33 0.97 -4.41
C GLY A 57 4.98 0.83 -5.12
N PRO A 58 4.46 -0.41 -5.33
CA PRO A 58 3.22 -0.64 -6.08
C PRO A 58 2.04 0.21 -5.59
N ALA A 59 1.86 0.32 -4.28
CA ALA A 59 0.80 1.16 -3.70
C ALA A 59 1.06 2.65 -3.92
N GLY A 60 2.33 3.09 -3.80
CA GLY A 60 2.69 4.51 -3.87
C GLY A 60 2.50 5.11 -5.26
N PHE A 61 3.00 4.47 -6.31
CA PHE A 61 2.82 5.02 -7.66
C PHE A 61 1.35 4.95 -8.11
N ILE A 62 0.60 3.90 -7.75
CA ILE A 62 -0.84 3.83 -8.01
C ILE A 62 -1.60 4.93 -7.28
N ALA A 63 -1.27 5.20 -6.01
CA ALA A 63 -1.86 6.30 -5.26
C ALA A 63 -1.54 7.67 -5.88
N ALA A 64 -0.31 7.84 -6.38
CA ALA A 64 0.08 9.07 -7.06
C ALA A 64 -0.71 9.30 -8.34
N ILE A 65 -0.89 8.25 -9.16
CA ILE A 65 -1.71 8.32 -10.37
C ILE A 65 -3.16 8.67 -10.01
N ALA A 66 -3.71 8.04 -8.97
CA ALA A 66 -5.07 8.32 -8.51
C ALA A 66 -5.24 9.77 -8.07
N ALA A 67 -4.32 10.30 -7.27
CA ALA A 67 -4.34 11.69 -6.82
C ALA A 67 -4.19 12.69 -7.98
N ALA A 68 -3.24 12.44 -8.87
CA ALA A 68 -3.01 13.28 -10.05
C ALA A 68 -4.22 13.32 -10.99
N ARG A 69 -4.90 12.19 -11.18
CA ARG A 69 -6.13 12.11 -11.98
C ARG A 69 -7.30 12.90 -11.39
N GLN A 70 -7.28 13.16 -10.08
CA GLN A 70 -8.24 14.05 -9.42
C GLN A 70 -7.81 15.53 -9.47
N GLY A 71 -6.76 15.86 -10.20
CA GLY A 71 -6.27 17.22 -10.36
C GLY A 71 -5.32 17.70 -9.26
N ALA A 72 -4.97 16.85 -8.28
CA ALA A 72 -4.03 17.22 -7.24
C ALA A 72 -2.60 17.34 -7.79
N LYS A 73 -1.89 18.39 -7.40
CA LYS A 73 -0.46 18.53 -7.64
C LYS A 73 0.28 17.53 -6.75
N THR A 74 0.73 16.44 -7.36
CA THR A 74 1.23 15.27 -6.64
C THR A 74 2.74 15.11 -6.80
N ALA A 75 3.42 14.68 -5.74
CA ALA A 75 4.82 14.27 -5.77
C ALA A 75 5.01 12.90 -5.11
N ILE A 76 5.98 12.15 -5.61
CA ILE A 76 6.46 10.91 -4.99
C ILE A 76 7.89 11.15 -4.52
N VAL A 77 8.18 10.74 -3.30
CA VAL A 77 9.54 10.71 -2.76
C VAL A 77 9.98 9.25 -2.70
N GLU A 78 10.93 8.88 -3.55
CA GLU A 78 11.49 7.53 -3.60
C GLU A 78 13.00 7.62 -3.35
N ARG A 79 13.53 6.65 -2.60
CA ARG A 79 14.95 6.60 -2.27
C ARG A 79 15.80 5.94 -3.37
N TYR A 80 15.18 5.14 -4.21
CA TYR A 80 15.82 4.49 -5.36
C TYR A 80 15.61 5.32 -6.62
N GLY A 81 16.41 5.08 -7.66
CA GLY A 81 16.32 5.79 -8.93
C GLY A 81 15.15 5.34 -9.83
N PHE A 82 14.27 4.48 -9.34
CA PHE A 82 13.12 3.92 -10.06
C PHE A 82 12.02 3.50 -9.09
N PHE A 83 10.82 3.36 -9.61
CA PHE A 83 9.64 2.92 -8.86
C PHE A 83 9.50 1.38 -8.90
N GLY A 84 8.47 0.87 -8.20
CA GLY A 84 8.08 -0.53 -8.18
C GLY A 84 8.36 -1.27 -6.88
N GLY A 85 9.23 -0.76 -6.00
CA GLY A 85 9.48 -1.35 -4.68
C GLY A 85 9.81 -2.84 -4.74
N MET A 86 9.02 -3.69 -4.07
CA MET A 86 9.27 -5.14 -4.03
C MET A 86 9.21 -5.80 -5.42
N ALA A 87 8.42 -5.29 -6.34
CA ALA A 87 8.36 -5.80 -7.70
C ALA A 87 9.65 -5.54 -8.50
N THR A 88 10.42 -4.54 -8.13
CA THR A 88 11.63 -4.15 -8.86
C THR A 88 12.91 -4.37 -8.05
N ILE A 89 13.06 -3.75 -6.89
CA ILE A 89 14.22 -3.92 -6.00
C ILE A 89 14.26 -5.33 -5.39
N GLY A 90 13.09 -5.84 -4.98
CA GLY A 90 12.97 -7.15 -4.34
C GLY A 90 12.91 -8.30 -5.33
N TYR A 91 12.81 -8.04 -6.63
CA TYR A 91 12.61 -9.06 -7.68
C TYR A 91 11.45 -10.01 -7.38
N VAL A 92 10.41 -9.51 -6.71
CA VAL A 92 9.21 -10.29 -6.43
C VAL A 92 8.27 -10.19 -7.65
N ALA A 93 8.51 -11.03 -8.59
CA ALA A 93 7.66 -11.34 -9.71
C ALA A 93 7.21 -12.80 -9.57
N PRO A 94 5.98 -13.13 -9.33
CA PRO A 94 4.76 -12.58 -9.94
C PRO A 94 3.91 -11.67 -9.04
N ILE A 95 2.91 -11.04 -9.64
CA ILE A 95 1.77 -10.44 -8.94
C ILE A 95 0.60 -11.43 -9.01
N SER A 96 0.06 -11.80 -7.86
CA SER A 96 -0.91 -12.88 -7.77
C SER A 96 -2.35 -12.38 -7.63
N VAL A 97 -3.27 -13.13 -8.27
CA VAL A 97 -4.70 -13.11 -8.05
C VAL A 97 -5.38 -11.77 -8.32
N PHE A 98 -5.40 -11.35 -9.57
CA PHE A 98 -6.27 -10.26 -10.02
C PHE A 98 -7.70 -10.71 -10.31
N ALA A 99 -7.91 -12.01 -10.54
CA ALA A 99 -9.22 -12.61 -10.81
C ALA A 99 -9.52 -13.77 -9.87
N LEU A 100 -10.80 -13.99 -9.63
CA LEU A 100 -11.32 -15.13 -8.90
C LEU A 100 -12.45 -15.77 -9.73
N LYS A 101 -12.37 -17.09 -9.97
CA LYS A 101 -13.35 -17.83 -10.78
C LYS A 101 -13.63 -17.16 -12.15
N ASN A 102 -12.59 -16.75 -12.85
CA ASN A 102 -12.65 -16.01 -14.13
C ASN A 102 -13.25 -14.58 -14.04
N GLU A 103 -13.59 -14.09 -12.86
CA GLU A 103 -14.07 -12.74 -12.67
C GLU A 103 -12.95 -11.84 -12.14
N LEU A 104 -12.71 -10.72 -12.79
CA LEU A 104 -11.71 -9.75 -12.38
C LEU A 104 -12.15 -9.07 -11.09
N VAL A 105 -11.40 -9.26 -10.00
CA VAL A 105 -11.68 -8.67 -8.68
C VAL A 105 -10.81 -7.46 -8.36
N ILE A 106 -9.64 -7.34 -9.00
CA ILE A 106 -8.77 -6.18 -8.89
C ILE A 106 -8.82 -5.44 -10.22
N GLY A 107 -9.51 -4.30 -10.23
CA GLY A 107 -9.68 -3.45 -11.40
C GLY A 107 -9.03 -2.08 -11.26
N GLY A 108 -9.52 -1.12 -12.06
CA GLY A 108 -9.06 0.27 -12.02
C GLY A 108 -7.60 0.45 -12.42
N ILE A 109 -6.92 1.39 -11.78
CA ILE A 109 -5.54 1.78 -12.12
C ILE A 109 -4.55 0.59 -12.05
N PRO A 110 -4.61 -0.32 -11.05
CA PRO A 110 -3.73 -1.49 -11.05
C PRO A 110 -3.89 -2.39 -12.28
N TRP A 111 -5.14 -2.63 -12.71
CA TRP A 111 -5.39 -3.43 -13.89
C TRP A 111 -4.97 -2.72 -15.19
N GLU A 112 -5.20 -1.43 -15.26
CA GLU A 112 -4.73 -0.59 -16.38
C GLU A 112 -3.21 -0.63 -16.51
N PHE A 113 -2.49 -0.57 -15.39
CA PHE A 113 -1.04 -0.73 -15.35
C PHE A 113 -0.60 -2.09 -15.90
N VAL A 114 -1.24 -3.18 -15.47
CA VAL A 114 -0.95 -4.53 -15.95
C VAL A 114 -1.18 -4.64 -17.46
N LYS A 115 -2.28 -4.13 -17.96
CA LYS A 115 -2.59 -4.13 -19.41
C LYS A 115 -1.60 -3.31 -20.22
N ARG A 116 -1.13 -2.20 -19.68
CA ARG A 116 -0.07 -1.42 -20.30
C ARG A 116 1.25 -2.19 -20.36
N LEU A 117 1.62 -2.84 -19.24
CA LEU A 117 2.82 -3.65 -19.17
C LEU A 117 2.76 -4.82 -20.16
N GLU A 118 1.61 -5.50 -20.25
CA GLU A 118 1.36 -6.56 -21.24
C GLU A 118 1.53 -6.03 -22.69
N SER A 119 0.98 -4.84 -23.00
CA SER A 119 1.11 -4.25 -24.33
C SER A 119 2.53 -3.87 -24.71
N MET A 120 3.41 -3.67 -23.73
CA MET A 120 4.84 -3.46 -23.90
C MET A 120 5.62 -4.78 -24.06
N GLY A 121 4.96 -5.93 -23.98
CA GLY A 121 5.59 -7.26 -23.96
C GLY A 121 6.23 -7.59 -22.61
N GLY A 122 5.95 -6.81 -21.56
CA GLY A 122 6.55 -6.93 -20.23
C GLY A 122 5.73 -7.73 -19.24
N ALA A 123 4.58 -8.27 -19.62
CA ALA A 123 3.77 -9.10 -18.74
C ALA A 123 3.06 -10.23 -19.50
N PHE A 124 2.86 -11.33 -18.80
CA PHE A 124 2.03 -12.45 -19.20
C PHE A 124 0.94 -12.67 -18.15
N ILE A 125 -0.32 -12.73 -18.57
CA ILE A 125 -1.49 -12.88 -17.69
C ILE A 125 -1.97 -14.32 -17.77
N GLU A 126 -1.80 -15.07 -16.70
CA GLU A 126 -2.25 -16.45 -16.58
C GLU A 126 -3.68 -16.53 -16.05
N TRP A 127 -4.62 -16.96 -16.89
CA TRP A 127 -5.98 -17.24 -16.48
C TRP A 127 -6.14 -18.66 -15.94
N PRO A 128 -7.10 -18.96 -15.03
CA PRO A 128 -8.26 -18.15 -14.64
C PRO A 128 -8.06 -17.21 -13.44
N LYS A 129 -6.89 -17.19 -12.82
CA LYS A 129 -6.62 -16.38 -11.62
C LYS A 129 -6.12 -14.98 -11.97
N ALA A 130 -5.76 -14.76 -13.23
CA ALA A 130 -5.02 -13.60 -13.67
C ALA A 130 -3.79 -13.33 -12.77
N ASN A 131 -2.96 -14.37 -12.63
CA ASN A 131 -1.61 -14.19 -12.12
C ASN A 131 -0.78 -13.51 -13.21
N ILE A 132 0.08 -12.60 -12.82
CA ILE A 132 0.84 -11.79 -13.77
C ILE A 132 2.33 -12.07 -13.52
N ASP A 133 2.94 -12.79 -14.46
CA ASP A 133 4.39 -12.86 -14.55
C ASP A 133 4.89 -11.66 -15.36
N PHE A 134 5.96 -11.02 -14.94
CA PHE A 134 6.41 -9.81 -15.59
C PHE A 134 7.93 -9.69 -15.64
N ASP A 135 8.40 -8.96 -16.65
CA ASP A 135 9.76 -8.51 -16.78
C ASP A 135 10.01 -7.30 -15.86
N VAL A 136 11.01 -7.40 -15.00
CA VAL A 136 11.30 -6.39 -13.98
C VAL A 136 11.78 -5.08 -14.59
N GLU A 137 12.54 -5.12 -15.69
CA GLU A 137 13.05 -3.91 -16.32
C GLU A 137 11.93 -3.17 -17.06
N LEU A 138 11.05 -3.90 -17.76
CA LEU A 138 9.88 -3.31 -18.39
C LEU A 138 8.87 -2.79 -17.35
N TYR A 139 8.78 -3.45 -16.19
CA TYR A 139 7.99 -2.94 -15.06
C TYR A 139 8.48 -1.56 -14.61
N LYS A 140 9.82 -1.38 -14.44
CA LYS A 140 10.41 -0.08 -14.08
C LYS A 140 10.09 1.01 -15.11
N LEU A 141 10.12 0.64 -16.39
CA LEU A 141 9.82 1.59 -17.46
C LEU A 141 8.33 1.93 -17.55
N CYS A 142 7.45 1.01 -17.11
CA CYS A 142 6.01 1.21 -17.12
C CYS A 142 5.53 2.11 -15.98
N CYS A 143 6.24 2.10 -14.82
CA CYS A 143 5.95 2.95 -13.68
C CYS A 143 6.20 4.43 -13.97
#